data_811ded356e6a90a0f91fd796c27ab0d2
#
_entry.id   811ded356e6a90a0f91fd796c27ab0d2
#
_cell.length_a   1.000
_cell.length_b   1.000
_cell.length_c   1.000
_cell.angle_alpha   90.00
_cell.angle_beta   90.00
_cell.angle_gamma   90.00
#
_symmetry.space_group_name_H-M   'P 1'
#
loop_
_entity.id
_entity.type
_entity.pdbx_description
1 polymer ?
#
loop_
_entity_poly.entity_id
_entity_poly.type
_entity_poly.pdbx_seq_one_letter_code
_entity_poly.pdbx_strand_id
1 'polypeptide(L)'
;MRSYLKKRGFSDEAESVITRLNDLGYLNDVSFARSWIIDRAQNKNLGKRRLREELIKRGISREIIDEEFAANYDESQESERALTLAKKRLPHLENLETTIARRRLSQFLIRQGFSPTTSWEVSQKLLPEEF
;
A
#
# COMPACT_ATOMS: atom_id res chain seq x y z
N MET A 1 -26.49 7.69 -11.60
CA MET A 1 -27.49 6.60 -11.55
C MET A 1 -28.69 6.93 -10.72
N ARG A 2 -28.52 7.27 -9.46
CA ARG A 2 -29.65 7.65 -8.59
C ARG A 2 -30.46 8.80 -9.14
N SER A 3 -29.81 9.88 -9.54
CA SER A 3 -30.46 11.06 -10.10
C SER A 3 -31.24 10.74 -11.36
N TYR A 4 -30.67 9.87 -12.19
CA TYR A 4 -31.30 9.44 -13.42
C TYR A 4 -32.58 8.64 -13.14
N LEU A 5 -32.53 7.73 -12.18
CA LEU A 5 -33.68 6.92 -11.81
C LEU A 5 -34.80 7.78 -11.23
N LYS A 6 -34.44 8.75 -10.39
CA LYS A 6 -35.42 9.71 -9.84
C LYS A 6 -36.10 10.51 -10.95
N LYS A 7 -35.35 11.00 -11.92
CA LYS A 7 -35.90 11.75 -13.03
C LYS A 7 -36.89 10.94 -13.86
N ARG A 8 -36.71 9.64 -13.87
CA ARG A 8 -37.62 8.75 -14.58
C ARG A 8 -38.83 8.31 -13.76
N GLY A 9 -38.96 8.79 -12.52
CA GLY A 9 -40.09 8.49 -11.67
C GLY A 9 -40.14 7.06 -11.16
N PHE A 10 -38.98 6.47 -10.92
CA PHE A 10 -38.91 5.13 -10.35
C PHE A 10 -39.45 5.14 -8.91
N SER A 11 -39.97 4.00 -8.47
CA SER A 11 -40.54 3.83 -7.16
C SER A 11 -39.50 3.79 -6.04
N ASP A 12 -39.96 3.88 -4.80
CA ASP A 12 -39.12 3.73 -3.62
C ASP A 12 -38.40 2.38 -3.59
N GLU A 13 -39.03 1.34 -4.15
CA GLU A 13 -38.41 0.02 -4.26
C GLU A 13 -37.16 0.04 -5.13
N ALA A 14 -37.19 0.78 -6.24
CA ALA A 14 -36.00 0.92 -7.11
C ALA A 14 -34.89 1.68 -6.37
N GLU A 15 -35.24 2.70 -5.61
CA GLU A 15 -34.26 3.43 -4.78
C GLU A 15 -33.62 2.52 -3.74
N SER A 16 -34.40 1.67 -3.06
CA SER A 16 -33.89 0.70 -2.10
C SER A 16 -32.93 -0.29 -2.73
N VAL A 17 -33.25 -0.78 -3.93
CA VAL A 17 -32.36 -1.70 -4.65
C VAL A 17 -31.03 -1.02 -5.00
N ILE A 18 -31.07 0.21 -5.47
CA ILE A 18 -29.87 0.97 -5.81
C ILE A 18 -29.01 1.22 -4.57
N THR A 19 -29.64 1.61 -3.45
CA THR A 19 -28.93 1.80 -2.18
C THR A 19 -28.24 0.52 -1.75
N ARG A 20 -28.94 -0.62 -1.86
CA ARG A 20 -28.40 -1.93 -1.50
C ARG A 20 -27.21 -2.30 -2.40
N LEU A 21 -27.28 -2.04 -3.70
CA LEU A 21 -26.19 -2.29 -4.63
C LEU A 21 -24.97 -1.41 -4.31
N ASN A 22 -25.21 -0.15 -3.96
CA ASN A 22 -24.13 0.75 -3.55
C ASN A 22 -23.45 0.27 -2.27
N ASP A 23 -24.23 -0.22 -1.29
CA ASP A 23 -23.70 -0.76 -0.05
C ASP A 23 -22.87 -2.00 -0.29
N LEU A 24 -23.30 -2.89 -1.18
CA LEU A 24 -22.55 -4.07 -1.57
C LEU A 24 -21.24 -3.69 -2.26
N GLY A 25 -21.26 -2.69 -3.15
CA GLY A 25 -20.05 -2.17 -3.79
C GLY A 25 -19.06 -1.60 -2.78
N TYR A 26 -19.58 -0.84 -1.82
CA TYR A 26 -18.76 -0.30 -0.74
C TYR A 26 -18.12 -1.42 0.10
N LEU A 27 -18.89 -2.42 0.50
CA LEU A 27 -18.40 -3.56 1.27
C LEU A 27 -17.35 -4.35 0.49
N ASN A 28 -17.53 -4.52 -0.82
CA ASN A 28 -16.55 -5.17 -1.66
C ASN A 28 -15.24 -4.40 -1.73
N ASP A 29 -15.31 -3.07 -1.83
CA ASP A 29 -14.13 -2.21 -1.85
C ASP A 29 -13.38 -2.26 -0.52
N VAL A 30 -14.11 -2.25 0.60
CA VAL A 30 -13.52 -2.39 1.94
C VAL A 30 -12.81 -3.74 2.07
N SER A 31 -13.47 -4.82 1.70
CA SER A 31 -12.90 -6.17 1.73
C SER A 31 -11.65 -6.26 0.86
N PHE A 32 -11.72 -5.72 -0.34
CA PHE A 32 -10.59 -5.72 -1.26
C PHE A 32 -9.40 -4.95 -0.68
N ALA A 33 -9.64 -3.74 -0.19
CA ALA A 33 -8.58 -2.91 0.38
C ALA A 33 -7.92 -3.59 1.57
N ARG A 34 -8.71 -4.17 2.46
CA ARG A 34 -8.21 -4.90 3.64
C ARG A 34 -7.33 -6.06 3.23
N SER A 35 -7.82 -6.91 2.34
CA SER A 35 -7.07 -8.08 1.88
C SER A 35 -5.80 -7.68 1.17
N TRP A 36 -5.85 -6.64 0.35
CA TRP A 36 -4.69 -6.14 -0.38
C TRP A 36 -3.61 -5.65 0.57
N ILE A 37 -3.99 -4.82 1.55
CA ILE A 37 -3.05 -4.28 2.54
C ILE A 37 -2.40 -5.41 3.33
N ILE A 38 -3.19 -6.33 3.87
CA ILE A 38 -2.68 -7.42 4.69
C ILE A 38 -1.74 -8.32 3.87
N ASP A 39 -2.17 -8.76 2.71
CA ASP A 39 -1.38 -9.66 1.87
C ASP A 39 -0.07 -9.01 1.41
N ARG A 40 -0.14 -7.81 0.86
CA ARG A 40 1.04 -7.16 0.30
C ARG A 40 2.02 -6.70 1.38
N ALA A 41 1.53 -6.29 2.54
CA ALA A 41 2.41 -5.91 3.65
C ALA A 41 3.10 -7.12 4.24
N GLN A 42 2.38 -8.21 4.50
CA GLN A 42 2.94 -9.38 5.18
C GLN A 42 3.73 -10.29 4.24
N ASN A 43 3.21 -10.55 3.05
CA ASN A 43 3.81 -11.54 2.16
C ASN A 43 4.81 -10.94 1.17
N LYS A 44 4.64 -9.68 0.81
CA LYS A 44 5.52 -9.01 -0.16
C LYS A 44 6.35 -7.90 0.45
N ASN A 45 6.12 -7.57 1.70
CA ASN A 45 6.82 -6.51 2.44
C ASN A 45 6.80 -5.16 1.71
N LEU A 46 5.69 -4.82 1.07
CA LEU A 46 5.55 -3.53 0.41
C LEU A 46 5.26 -2.44 1.43
N GLY A 47 5.76 -1.24 1.16
CA GLY A 47 5.55 -0.08 2.01
C GLY A 47 4.21 0.59 1.74
N LYS A 48 3.80 1.44 2.68
CA LYS A 48 2.49 2.09 2.68
C LYS A 48 2.20 2.88 1.42
N ARG A 49 3.18 3.66 0.94
CA ARG A 49 2.97 4.52 -0.23
C ARG A 49 2.63 3.71 -1.48
N ARG A 50 3.34 2.63 -1.71
CA ARG A 50 3.08 1.78 -2.87
C ARG A 50 1.72 1.09 -2.78
N LEU A 51 1.37 0.59 -1.60
CA LEU A 51 0.06 -0.03 -1.37
C LEU A 51 -1.06 0.97 -1.62
N ARG A 52 -0.88 2.19 -1.12
CA ARG A 52 -1.84 3.27 -1.31
C ARG A 52 -2.02 3.61 -2.79
N GLU A 53 -0.93 3.75 -3.52
CA GLU A 53 -0.98 4.01 -4.97
C GLU A 53 -1.69 2.91 -5.74
N GLU A 54 -1.44 1.65 -5.38
CA GLU A 54 -2.09 0.51 -6.00
C GLU A 54 -3.61 0.53 -5.79
N LEU A 55 -4.05 0.85 -4.57
CA LEU A 55 -5.47 0.93 -4.24
C LEU A 55 -6.15 2.11 -4.95
N ILE A 56 -5.47 3.25 -5.04
CA ILE A 56 -5.98 4.42 -5.78
C ILE A 56 -6.17 4.06 -7.26
N LYS A 57 -5.20 3.39 -7.86
CA LYS A 57 -5.29 2.94 -9.25
C LYS A 57 -6.45 1.98 -9.47
N ARG A 58 -6.78 1.19 -8.46
CA ARG A 58 -7.89 0.27 -8.52
C ARG A 58 -9.25 0.97 -8.41
N GLY A 59 -9.25 2.24 -8.05
CA GLY A 59 -10.48 3.01 -7.90
C GLY A 59 -11.08 3.00 -6.51
N ILE A 60 -10.32 2.53 -5.51
CA ILE A 60 -10.78 2.57 -4.12
C ILE A 60 -10.74 4.01 -3.62
N SER A 61 -11.79 4.43 -2.91
CA SER A 61 -11.85 5.79 -2.37
C SER A 61 -10.80 6.02 -1.29
N ARG A 62 -10.36 7.27 -1.15
CA ARG A 62 -9.38 7.63 -0.13
C ARG A 62 -9.87 7.38 1.28
N GLU A 63 -11.17 7.55 1.50
CA GLU A 63 -11.77 7.30 2.81
C GLU A 63 -11.61 5.85 3.22
N ILE A 64 -11.92 4.92 2.31
CA ILE A 64 -11.75 3.49 2.56
C ILE A 64 -10.28 3.16 2.77
N ILE A 65 -9.41 3.71 1.93
CA ILE A 65 -7.96 3.47 2.04
C ILE A 65 -7.46 3.90 3.42
N ASP A 66 -7.79 5.12 3.85
CA ASP A 66 -7.33 5.64 5.12
C ASP A 66 -7.85 4.83 6.30
N GLU A 67 -9.12 4.44 6.27
CA GLU A 67 -9.71 3.62 7.32
C GLU A 67 -9.08 2.23 7.41
N GLU A 68 -8.87 1.59 6.26
CA GLU A 68 -8.29 0.24 6.24
C GLU A 68 -6.81 0.24 6.58
N PHE A 69 -6.07 1.27 6.24
CA PHE A 69 -4.68 1.41 6.72
C PHE A 69 -4.65 1.59 8.24
N ALA A 70 -5.53 2.43 8.79
CA ALA A 70 -5.57 2.63 10.23
C ALA A 70 -5.88 1.33 10.99
N ALA A 71 -6.72 0.47 10.41
CA ALA A 71 -7.17 -0.76 11.05
C ALA A 71 -6.20 -1.93 10.84
N ASN A 72 -5.51 -2.00 9.70
CA ASN A 72 -4.81 -3.22 9.28
C ASN A 72 -3.32 -3.05 8.99
N TYR A 73 -2.80 -1.85 9.03
CA TYR A 73 -1.40 -1.59 8.74
C TYR A 73 -0.70 -1.10 10.00
N ASP A 74 0.29 -1.86 10.45
CA ASP A 74 1.06 -1.51 11.63
C ASP A 74 2.33 -0.77 11.23
N GLU A 75 2.33 0.55 11.41
CA GLU A 75 3.46 1.39 11.06
C GLU A 75 4.70 1.10 11.92
N SER A 76 4.53 0.54 13.11
CA SER A 76 5.66 0.18 13.96
C SER A 76 6.51 -0.95 13.37
N GLN A 77 5.95 -1.73 12.46
CA GLN A 77 6.66 -2.83 11.82
C GLN A 77 7.25 -2.46 10.45
N GLU A 78 7.08 -1.21 10.03
CA GLU A 78 7.53 -0.78 8.71
C GLU A 78 9.04 -0.94 8.53
N SER A 79 9.83 -0.54 9.53
CA SER A 79 11.29 -0.69 9.47
C SER A 79 11.73 -2.14 9.36
N GLU A 80 11.08 -3.04 10.09
CA GLU A 80 11.39 -4.47 10.02
C GLU A 80 11.06 -5.07 8.67
N ARG A 81 9.94 -4.67 8.09
CA ARG A 81 9.56 -5.15 6.76
C ARG A 81 10.48 -4.60 5.68
N ALA A 82 10.89 -3.34 5.80
CA ALA A 82 11.88 -2.76 4.92
C ALA A 82 13.21 -3.51 5.03
N LEU A 83 13.62 -3.84 6.25
CA LEU A 83 14.84 -4.60 6.49
C LEU A 83 14.78 -6.00 5.85
N THR A 84 13.65 -6.70 6.01
CA THR A 84 13.44 -8.02 5.41
C THR A 84 13.57 -7.96 3.90
N LEU A 85 12.92 -6.98 3.28
CA LEU A 85 12.96 -6.81 1.83
C LEU A 85 14.37 -6.44 1.35
N ALA A 86 15.04 -5.55 2.10
CA ALA A 86 16.39 -5.13 1.79
C ALA A 86 17.39 -6.29 1.83
N LYS A 87 17.28 -7.17 2.82
CA LYS A 87 18.14 -8.35 2.92
C LYS A 87 17.98 -9.26 1.71
N LYS A 88 16.78 -9.39 1.18
CA LYS A 88 16.56 -10.18 -0.03
C LYS A 88 17.19 -9.55 -1.26
N ARG A 89 17.36 -8.24 -1.25
CA ARG A 89 17.94 -7.49 -2.37
C ARG A 89 19.46 -7.45 -2.34
N LEU A 90 20.08 -7.61 -1.17
CA LEU A 90 21.53 -7.51 -1.01
C LEU A 90 22.35 -8.36 -2.00
N PRO A 91 22.00 -9.62 -2.29
CA PRO A 91 22.79 -10.41 -3.24
C PRO A 91 22.95 -9.78 -4.61
N HIS A 92 21.99 -8.94 -5.02
CA HIS A 92 22.05 -8.25 -6.32
C HIS A 92 23.00 -7.05 -6.31
N LEU A 93 23.53 -6.69 -5.14
CA LEU A 93 24.35 -5.49 -4.94
C LEU A 93 25.78 -5.83 -4.52
N GLU A 94 26.12 -7.12 -4.39
CA GLU A 94 27.41 -7.57 -3.84
C GLU A 94 28.63 -7.05 -4.60
N ASN A 95 28.53 -6.90 -5.90
CA ASN A 95 29.66 -6.50 -6.74
C ASN A 95 29.82 -4.98 -6.87
N LEU A 96 28.99 -4.22 -6.16
CA LEU A 96 29.02 -2.76 -6.22
C LEU A 96 29.80 -2.18 -5.05
N GLU A 97 30.42 -1.03 -5.28
CA GLU A 97 30.99 -0.24 -4.22
C GLU A 97 29.92 0.08 -3.17
N THR A 98 30.31 0.10 -1.89
CA THR A 98 29.37 0.27 -0.78
C THR A 98 28.49 1.49 -0.93
N THR A 99 29.05 2.64 -1.30
CA THR A 99 28.30 3.88 -1.47
C THR A 99 27.22 3.74 -2.55
N ILE A 100 27.59 3.11 -3.67
CA ILE A 100 26.67 2.87 -4.78
C ILE A 100 25.61 1.86 -4.39
N ALA A 101 26.01 0.77 -3.73
CA ALA A 101 25.09 -0.27 -3.27
C ALA A 101 24.07 0.31 -2.30
N ARG A 102 24.52 1.12 -1.35
CA ARG A 102 23.63 1.75 -0.38
C ARG A 102 22.60 2.67 -1.04
N ARG A 103 23.05 3.48 -1.99
CA ARG A 103 22.15 4.36 -2.73
C ARG A 103 21.10 3.58 -3.52
N ARG A 104 21.54 2.52 -4.21
CA ARG A 104 20.62 1.68 -4.98
C ARG A 104 19.62 0.95 -4.10
N LEU A 105 20.08 0.47 -2.94
CA LEU A 105 19.20 -0.19 -1.98
C LEU A 105 18.15 0.78 -1.46
N SER A 106 18.57 1.99 -1.09
CA SER A 106 17.64 3.02 -0.62
C SER A 106 16.60 3.37 -1.70
N GLN A 107 17.04 3.56 -2.94
CA GLN A 107 16.14 3.85 -4.05
C GLN A 107 15.15 2.70 -4.31
N PHE A 108 15.62 1.47 -4.18
CA PHE A 108 14.76 0.29 -4.31
C PHE A 108 13.66 0.30 -3.25
N LEU A 109 14.02 0.55 -1.99
CA LEU A 109 13.05 0.59 -0.90
C LEU A 109 12.04 1.72 -1.06
N ILE A 110 12.47 2.88 -1.55
CA ILE A 110 11.57 3.98 -1.85
C ILE A 110 10.55 3.55 -2.93
N ARG A 111 11.01 2.89 -3.97
CA ARG A 111 10.11 2.37 -5.03
C ARG A 111 9.14 1.32 -4.50
N GLN A 112 9.54 0.58 -3.48
CA GLN A 112 8.67 -0.41 -2.85
C GLN A 112 7.68 0.22 -1.87
N GLY A 113 7.72 1.53 -1.68
CA GLY A 113 6.72 2.27 -0.94
C GLY A 113 7.14 2.75 0.45
N PHE A 114 8.39 2.51 0.84
CA PHE A 114 8.90 2.98 2.14
C PHE A 114 9.31 4.44 2.06
N SER A 115 9.25 5.13 3.21
CA SER A 115 9.65 6.54 3.27
C SER A 115 11.15 6.69 2.99
N PRO A 116 11.60 7.85 2.50
CA PRO A 116 13.03 8.10 2.31
C PRO A 116 13.83 7.90 3.60
N THR A 117 13.31 8.33 4.73
CA THR A 117 13.96 8.17 6.01
C THR A 117 14.19 6.71 6.39
N THR A 118 13.11 5.91 6.34
CA THR A 118 13.20 4.47 6.61
C THR A 118 14.12 3.77 5.64
N SER A 119 14.01 4.10 4.36
CA SER A 119 14.84 3.51 3.30
C SER A 119 16.33 3.77 3.53
N TRP A 120 16.67 5.00 3.89
CA TRP A 120 18.04 5.38 4.17
C TRP A 120 18.58 4.70 5.44
N GLU A 121 17.81 4.72 6.52
CA GLU A 121 18.21 4.09 7.79
C GLU A 121 18.47 2.60 7.60
N VAL A 122 17.61 1.90 6.92
CA VAL A 122 17.78 0.47 6.65
C VAL A 122 19.01 0.23 5.77
N SER A 123 19.20 1.04 4.76
CA SER A 123 20.36 0.91 3.85
C SER A 123 21.67 1.14 4.59
N GLN A 124 21.72 2.13 5.47
CA GLN A 124 22.92 2.37 6.31
C GLN A 124 23.18 1.24 7.28
N LYS A 125 22.12 0.65 7.83
CA LYS A 125 22.26 -0.46 8.77
C LYS A 125 22.87 -1.68 8.12
N LEU A 126 22.48 -2.00 6.88
CA LEU A 126 22.98 -3.16 6.16
C LEU A 126 24.29 -2.91 5.43
N LEU A 127 24.53 -1.67 5.00
CA LEU A 127 25.74 -1.27 4.28
C LEU A 127 26.32 -0.04 4.94
N PRO A 128 26.90 -0.19 6.15
CA PRO A 128 27.46 0.94 6.88
C PRO A 128 28.68 1.52 6.20
N GLU A 129 28.94 2.79 6.46
CA GLU A 129 30.16 3.42 5.97
C GLU A 129 31.37 2.82 6.68
N GLU A 130 32.42 2.58 5.90
CA GLU A 130 33.69 2.12 6.43
C GLU A 130 34.58 3.35 6.66
N PHE A 131 35.23 3.38 7.80
CA PHE A 131 36.22 4.43 8.13
C PHE A 131 37.62 3.89 8.10
#